data_eeb4eba18d1a911d7e9813b9dae473e2
#
_entry.id   eeb4eba18d1a911d7e9813b9dae473e2
#
_cell.length_a   1.000
_cell.length_b   1.000
_cell.length_c   1.000
_cell.angle_alpha   90.00
_cell.angle_beta   90.00
_cell.angle_gamma   90.00
#
_symmetry.space_group_name_H-M   'P 1'
#
loop_
_entity.id
_entity.type
_entity.pdbx_description
1 polymer ?
#
loop_
_entity_poly.entity_id
_entity_poly.type
_entity_poly.pdbx_seq_one_letter_code
_entity_poly.pdbx_strand_id
1 'polypeptide(L)'
;MVGCGSGGSGGSGGSRSSGVANKAKPLCWFNRQPSNSSTGELDKEALSFNKDTYYVGFDANQGAELQGQMIKDYIEKNIDTLDRNGDGVIGYVLAIGDVGHNDSIARTRGVRKALGTGVEKDGEIVSDPAGINNDGKSKSVQDGSLEINGKTYTVRELASQEMKNSSGATWDAATAGNTIGTWTASFGDEVDVVASNNDGMGMSMF
;
A
#
# COMPACT_ATOMS: atom_id res chain seq x y z
N MET A 1 23.84 21.10 4.43
CA MET A 1 22.46 21.64 4.50
C MET A 1 21.52 20.46 4.47
N VAL A 2 20.77 20.25 5.53
CA VAL A 2 19.80 19.15 5.65
C VAL A 2 18.48 19.67 5.06
N GLY A 3 18.05 19.14 3.92
CA GLY A 3 16.79 19.51 3.30
C GLY A 3 15.65 18.71 3.91
N CYS A 4 14.87 19.32 4.80
CA CYS A 4 13.63 18.76 5.31
C CYS A 4 12.52 19.04 4.30
N GLY A 5 12.06 18.04 3.58
CA GLY A 5 10.90 18.16 2.69
C GLY A 5 9.61 17.91 3.47
N SER A 6 9.02 18.96 4.03
CA SER A 6 7.65 18.90 4.55
C SER A 6 6.67 18.85 3.38
N GLY A 7 5.74 17.91 3.42
CA GLY A 7 4.74 17.72 2.39
C GLY A 7 3.82 18.93 2.24
N GLY A 8 3.79 19.49 1.04
CA GLY A 8 2.76 20.39 0.57
C GLY A 8 2.06 19.71 -0.59
N SER A 9 0.76 19.63 -0.53
CA SER A 9 -0.14 19.08 -1.53
C SER A 9 -0.04 19.82 -2.86
N GLY A 10 0.00 19.08 -3.95
CA GLY A 10 -0.42 19.53 -5.28
C GLY A 10 0.70 20.04 -6.18
N GLY A 11 0.92 19.34 -7.28
CA GLY A 11 1.60 19.88 -8.46
C GLY A 11 2.59 18.90 -9.08
N SER A 12 2.31 18.59 -10.32
CA SER A 12 3.07 17.87 -11.35
C SER A 12 4.53 17.53 -11.06
N GLY A 13 4.83 16.25 -11.23
CA GLY A 13 6.14 15.69 -11.03
C GLY A 13 7.23 16.29 -11.90
N GLY A 14 8.09 17.04 -11.24
CA GLY A 14 9.42 17.37 -11.72
C GLY A 14 10.42 17.01 -10.64
N SER A 15 11.50 16.35 -11.02
CA SER A 15 12.61 16.04 -10.11
C SER A 15 13.00 17.29 -9.32
N ARG A 16 12.77 17.28 -8.01
CA ARG A 16 13.00 18.44 -7.13
C ARG A 16 14.47 18.69 -6.78
N SER A 17 15.40 18.01 -7.42
CA SER A 17 16.84 18.26 -7.28
C SER A 17 17.26 19.64 -7.82
N SER A 18 16.45 20.23 -8.72
CA SER A 18 16.72 21.57 -9.29
C SER A 18 16.68 22.71 -8.26
N GLY A 19 16.08 22.49 -7.09
CA GLY A 19 16.04 23.49 -6.00
C GLY A 19 17.27 23.51 -5.10
N VAL A 20 18.23 22.57 -5.27
CA VAL A 20 19.47 22.54 -4.48
C VAL A 20 20.51 23.45 -5.13
N ALA A 21 20.75 24.59 -4.53
CA ALA A 21 21.60 25.65 -5.10
C ALA A 21 23.10 25.30 -5.17
N ASN A 22 23.60 24.29 -4.44
CA ASN A 22 25.02 24.00 -4.36
C ASN A 22 25.34 22.52 -4.60
N LYS A 23 25.60 22.17 -5.85
CA LYS A 23 25.98 20.82 -6.29
C LYS A 23 27.31 20.30 -5.75
N ALA A 24 28.12 21.16 -5.12
CA ALA A 24 29.41 20.78 -4.53
C ALA A 24 29.28 20.30 -3.07
N LYS A 25 28.09 20.34 -2.49
CA LYS A 25 27.86 19.91 -1.11
C LYS A 25 27.18 18.53 -1.08
N PRO A 26 27.50 17.69 -0.07
CA PRO A 26 26.81 16.46 0.15
C PRO A 26 25.28 16.68 0.33
N LEU A 27 24.49 15.79 -0.25
CA LEU A 27 23.03 15.75 -0.10
C LEU A 27 22.63 14.43 0.54
N CYS A 28 21.90 14.49 1.62
CA CYS A 28 21.33 13.30 2.25
C CYS A 28 19.80 13.39 2.24
N TRP A 29 19.18 12.47 1.53
CA TRP A 29 17.77 12.19 1.65
C TRP A 29 17.55 11.28 2.85
N PHE A 30 16.56 11.53 3.67
CA PHE A 30 16.26 10.69 4.82
C PHE A 30 14.75 10.48 5.00
N ASN A 31 14.39 9.40 5.68
CA ASN A 31 13.03 8.95 5.94
C ASN A 31 12.29 8.55 4.65
N ARG A 32 11.94 9.51 3.79
CA ARG A 32 11.26 9.23 2.52
C ARG A 32 12.27 9.08 1.38
N GLN A 33 12.20 7.96 0.72
CA GLN A 33 12.91 7.69 -0.52
C GLN A 33 12.50 8.71 -1.59
N PRO A 34 13.43 9.34 -2.32
CA PRO A 34 13.08 10.06 -3.52
C PRO A 34 12.51 9.08 -4.55
N SER A 35 11.26 9.31 -4.94
CA SER A 35 10.50 8.38 -5.75
C SER A 35 9.80 9.06 -6.90
N ASN A 36 9.63 8.34 -7.98
CA ASN A 36 8.77 8.73 -9.08
C ASN A 36 7.32 8.83 -8.58
N SER A 37 6.68 9.97 -8.80
CA SER A 37 5.34 10.24 -8.31
C SER A 37 4.24 9.37 -8.92
N SER A 38 4.52 8.76 -10.07
CA SER A 38 3.56 7.92 -10.79
C SER A 38 3.72 6.43 -10.48
N THR A 39 4.97 5.96 -10.30
CA THR A 39 5.25 4.54 -10.09
C THR A 39 5.59 4.18 -8.65
N GLY A 40 5.94 5.16 -7.82
CA GLY A 40 6.45 4.94 -6.46
C GLY A 40 7.87 4.39 -6.40
N GLU A 41 8.50 4.16 -7.56
CA GLU A 41 9.85 3.62 -7.65
C GLU A 41 10.94 4.65 -7.31
N LEU A 42 12.12 4.14 -6.97
CA LEU A 42 13.28 4.97 -6.65
C LEU A 42 13.64 5.92 -7.81
N ASP A 43 13.67 7.21 -7.51
CA ASP A 43 14.16 8.24 -8.44
C ASP A 43 15.70 8.22 -8.47
N LYS A 44 16.26 7.48 -9.43
CA LYS A 44 17.70 7.36 -9.62
C LYS A 44 18.36 8.69 -10.03
N GLU A 45 17.63 9.58 -10.70
CA GLU A 45 18.12 10.88 -11.08
C GLU A 45 18.32 11.76 -9.84
N ALA A 46 17.36 11.78 -8.93
CA ALA A 46 17.47 12.48 -7.66
C ALA A 46 18.66 11.99 -6.81
N LEU A 47 18.95 10.69 -6.84
CA LEU A 47 20.10 10.10 -6.15
C LEU A 47 21.43 10.31 -6.88
N SER A 48 21.39 10.64 -8.16
CA SER A 48 22.57 10.94 -8.98
C SER A 48 22.89 12.44 -9.05
N PHE A 49 22.27 13.25 -8.19
CA PHE A 49 22.42 14.70 -8.18
C PHE A 49 23.89 15.15 -8.11
N ASN A 50 24.69 14.50 -7.28
CA ASN A 50 26.16 14.58 -7.25
C ASN A 50 26.76 13.29 -6.68
N LYS A 51 28.10 13.17 -6.69
CA LYS A 51 28.80 11.98 -6.18
C LYS A 51 28.63 11.72 -4.67
N ASP A 52 28.21 12.73 -3.93
CA ASP A 52 28.03 12.71 -2.48
C ASP A 52 26.54 12.83 -2.12
N THR A 53 25.68 12.19 -2.92
CA THR A 53 24.24 12.08 -2.65
C THR A 53 23.93 10.70 -2.05
N TYR A 54 23.23 10.71 -0.94
CA TYR A 54 22.90 9.52 -0.15
C TYR A 54 21.41 9.48 0.17
N TYR A 55 20.91 8.27 0.35
CA TYR A 55 19.61 8.02 0.97
C TYR A 55 19.79 7.14 2.20
N VAL A 56 19.21 7.56 3.32
CA VAL A 56 19.17 6.81 4.56
C VAL A 56 17.71 6.65 4.98
N GLY A 57 17.18 5.46 4.87
CA GLY A 57 15.80 5.20 5.20
C GLY A 57 15.39 3.75 4.94
N PHE A 58 14.10 3.53 4.97
CA PHE A 58 13.46 2.24 4.78
C PHE A 58 13.30 1.92 3.28
N ASP A 59 13.54 0.67 2.91
CA ASP A 59 13.16 0.16 1.59
C ASP A 59 11.69 -0.22 1.59
N ALA A 60 10.86 0.65 0.99
CA ALA A 60 9.43 0.47 0.94
C ALA A 60 9.01 -0.81 0.20
N ASN A 61 9.76 -1.22 -0.84
CA ASN A 61 9.45 -2.41 -1.62
C ASN A 61 9.74 -3.68 -0.82
N GLN A 62 10.91 -3.74 -0.16
CA GLN A 62 11.25 -4.87 0.71
C GLN A 62 10.22 -5.03 1.84
N GLY A 63 9.84 -3.94 2.49
CA GLY A 63 8.82 -3.98 3.54
C GLY A 63 7.45 -4.38 3.03
N ALA A 64 7.10 -3.98 1.82
CA ALA A 64 5.85 -4.36 1.17
C ALA A 64 5.79 -5.85 0.84
N GLU A 65 6.87 -6.41 0.32
CA GLU A 65 6.97 -7.85 0.04
C GLU A 65 6.87 -8.69 1.31
N LEU A 66 7.59 -8.28 2.37
CA LEU A 66 7.51 -8.93 3.67
C LEU A 66 6.10 -8.86 4.27
N GLN A 67 5.44 -7.71 4.22
CA GLN A 67 4.06 -7.57 4.70
C GLN A 67 3.10 -8.48 3.92
N GLY A 68 3.17 -8.47 2.61
CA GLY A 68 2.35 -9.33 1.76
C GLY A 68 2.56 -10.81 2.08
N GLN A 69 3.81 -11.24 2.22
CA GLN A 69 4.15 -12.62 2.57
C GLN A 69 3.62 -12.99 3.96
N MET A 70 3.78 -12.13 4.97
CA MET A 70 3.26 -12.37 6.32
C MET A 70 1.74 -12.55 6.34
N ILE A 71 0.99 -11.76 5.56
CA ILE A 71 -0.47 -11.88 5.44
C ILE A 71 -0.81 -13.23 4.79
N LYS A 72 -0.13 -13.57 3.70
CA LYS A 72 -0.33 -14.86 3.02
C LYS A 72 -0.05 -16.03 3.93
N ASP A 73 1.09 -16.05 4.62
CA ASP A 73 1.48 -17.10 5.57
C ASP A 73 0.46 -17.24 6.70
N TYR A 74 -0.09 -16.12 7.19
CA TYR A 74 -1.14 -16.13 8.20
C TYR A 74 -2.43 -16.78 7.69
N ILE A 75 -2.84 -16.45 6.47
CA ILE A 75 -4.01 -17.07 5.82
C ILE A 75 -3.80 -18.57 5.68
N GLU A 76 -2.68 -18.99 5.12
CA GLU A 76 -2.35 -20.42 4.90
C GLU A 76 -2.34 -21.21 6.21
N LYS A 77 -1.80 -20.63 7.27
CA LYS A 77 -1.72 -21.28 8.59
C LYS A 77 -3.06 -21.37 9.32
N ASN A 78 -3.97 -20.42 9.09
CA ASN A 78 -5.21 -20.31 9.86
C ASN A 78 -6.47 -20.53 9.02
N ILE A 79 -6.35 -21.13 7.85
CA ILE A 79 -7.45 -21.25 6.87
C ILE A 79 -8.73 -21.87 7.46
N ASP A 80 -8.57 -22.86 8.33
CA ASP A 80 -9.72 -23.57 8.94
C ASP A 80 -10.59 -22.68 9.85
N THR A 81 -10.10 -21.49 10.23
CA THR A 81 -10.81 -20.54 11.09
C THR A 81 -11.06 -19.18 10.39
N LEU A 82 -10.43 -18.95 9.25
CA LEU A 82 -10.59 -17.69 8.48
C LEU A 82 -11.79 -17.72 7.56
N ASP A 83 -11.94 -18.78 6.76
CA ASP A 83 -13.14 -19.00 5.91
C ASP A 83 -14.34 -19.35 6.81
N ARG A 84 -14.87 -18.31 7.49
CA ARG A 84 -15.89 -18.51 8.53
C ARG A 84 -17.26 -18.89 7.98
N ASN A 85 -17.59 -18.39 6.80
CA ASN A 85 -18.84 -18.71 6.11
C ASN A 85 -18.73 -20.02 5.28
N GLY A 86 -17.50 -20.54 5.08
CA GLY A 86 -17.24 -21.82 4.41
C GLY A 86 -17.46 -21.80 2.90
N ASP A 87 -17.45 -20.62 2.28
CA ASP A 87 -17.73 -20.46 0.85
C ASP A 87 -16.51 -20.70 -0.06
N GLY A 88 -15.34 -20.87 0.53
CA GLY A 88 -14.06 -21.05 -0.18
C GLY A 88 -13.48 -19.76 -0.77
N VAL A 89 -13.99 -18.61 -0.33
CA VAL A 89 -13.48 -17.28 -0.68
C VAL A 89 -12.89 -16.64 0.56
N ILE A 90 -11.67 -16.15 0.45
CA ILE A 90 -11.02 -15.35 1.49
C ILE A 90 -11.18 -13.88 1.12
N GLY A 91 -12.16 -13.25 1.73
CA GLY A 91 -12.45 -11.84 1.53
C GLY A 91 -11.58 -10.96 2.41
N TYR A 92 -10.93 -9.95 1.83
CA TYR A 92 -10.18 -8.98 2.62
C TYR A 92 -10.54 -7.54 2.28
N VAL A 93 -10.32 -6.66 3.26
CA VAL A 93 -10.41 -5.21 3.09
C VAL A 93 -9.04 -4.58 3.34
N LEU A 94 -8.75 -3.44 2.67
CA LEU A 94 -7.43 -2.82 2.71
C LEU A 94 -7.52 -1.33 3.07
N ALA A 95 -6.96 -0.96 4.22
CA ALA A 95 -6.79 0.43 4.63
C ALA A 95 -5.51 1.02 4.00
N ILE A 96 -5.69 1.94 3.05
CA ILE A 96 -4.62 2.64 2.34
C ILE A 96 -4.29 3.93 3.09
N GLY A 97 -3.00 4.19 3.33
CA GLY A 97 -2.56 5.36 4.08
C GLY A 97 -2.72 6.66 3.28
N ASP A 98 -1.96 6.78 2.20
CA ASP A 98 -1.93 7.96 1.32
C ASP A 98 -1.60 7.48 -0.10
N VAL A 99 -2.52 7.68 -1.02
CA VAL A 99 -2.38 7.21 -2.41
C VAL A 99 -1.22 7.86 -3.17
N GLY A 100 -0.70 8.99 -2.68
CA GLY A 100 0.48 9.67 -3.22
C GLY A 100 1.79 9.35 -2.50
N HIS A 101 1.77 8.51 -1.46
CA HIS A 101 2.95 8.17 -0.67
C HIS A 101 3.59 6.86 -1.16
N ASN A 102 4.91 6.88 -1.44
CA ASN A 102 5.63 5.71 -1.94
C ASN A 102 5.48 4.46 -1.07
N ASP A 103 5.52 4.58 0.26
CA ASP A 103 5.34 3.43 1.17
C ASP A 103 3.93 2.86 1.08
N SER A 104 2.91 3.72 0.96
CA SER A 104 1.52 3.29 0.82
C SER A 104 1.29 2.57 -0.52
N ILE A 105 1.83 3.13 -1.61
CA ILE A 105 1.79 2.51 -2.94
C ILE A 105 2.48 1.14 -2.92
N ALA A 106 3.69 1.07 -2.36
CA ALA A 106 4.45 -0.16 -2.27
C ALA A 106 3.72 -1.21 -1.44
N ARG A 107 3.24 -0.87 -0.23
CA ARG A 107 2.53 -1.80 0.67
C ARG A 107 1.22 -2.31 0.08
N THR A 108 0.43 -1.44 -0.54
CA THR A 108 -0.79 -1.83 -1.25
C THR A 108 -0.47 -2.82 -2.36
N ARG A 109 0.56 -2.53 -3.17
CA ARG A 109 1.04 -3.42 -4.22
C ARG A 109 1.55 -4.75 -3.67
N GLY A 110 2.31 -4.73 -2.57
CA GLY A 110 2.86 -5.93 -1.94
C GLY A 110 1.78 -6.89 -1.45
N VAL A 111 0.73 -6.37 -0.82
CA VAL A 111 -0.44 -7.17 -0.40
C VAL A 111 -1.12 -7.79 -1.62
N ARG A 112 -1.44 -7.00 -2.62
CA ARG A 112 -2.12 -7.47 -3.84
C ARG A 112 -1.28 -8.49 -4.62
N LYS A 113 0.04 -8.31 -4.68
CA LYS A 113 0.98 -9.26 -5.30
C LYS A 113 0.98 -10.60 -4.57
N ALA A 114 1.14 -10.59 -3.26
CA ALA A 114 1.22 -11.80 -2.45
C ALA A 114 -0.08 -12.61 -2.49
N LEU A 115 -1.23 -11.93 -2.56
CA LEU A 115 -2.55 -12.54 -2.58
C LEU A 115 -3.07 -12.81 -4.01
N GLY A 116 -2.32 -12.44 -5.05
CA GLY A 116 -2.72 -12.63 -6.44
C GLY A 116 -3.88 -11.73 -6.89
N THR A 117 -4.22 -10.71 -6.11
CA THR A 117 -5.37 -9.83 -6.38
C THR A 117 -5.02 -8.57 -7.15
N GLY A 118 -3.75 -8.30 -7.39
CA GLY A 118 -3.31 -7.20 -8.25
C GLY A 118 -3.40 -7.58 -9.73
N VAL A 119 -3.86 -6.64 -10.57
CA VAL A 119 -3.81 -6.81 -12.02
C VAL A 119 -2.38 -6.60 -12.49
N GLU A 120 -1.84 -7.55 -13.24
CA GLU A 120 -0.53 -7.44 -13.87
C GLU A 120 -0.63 -6.82 -15.26
N LYS A 121 0.29 -5.93 -15.56
CA LYS A 121 0.52 -5.40 -16.91
C LYS A 121 2.02 -5.31 -17.17
N ASP A 122 2.45 -5.88 -18.25
CA ASP A 122 3.87 -5.90 -18.67
C ASP A 122 4.82 -6.50 -17.59
N GLY A 123 4.32 -7.48 -16.82
CA GLY A 123 5.07 -8.18 -15.77
C GLY A 123 5.13 -7.45 -14.42
N GLU A 124 4.45 -6.32 -14.30
CA GLU A 124 4.34 -5.57 -13.05
C GLU A 124 2.89 -5.41 -12.61
N ILE A 125 2.66 -5.46 -11.31
CA ILE A 125 1.34 -5.15 -10.75
C ILE A 125 1.05 -3.67 -10.99
N VAL A 126 -0.06 -3.42 -11.68
CA VAL A 126 -0.54 -2.06 -11.89
C VAL A 126 -0.75 -1.40 -10.54
N SER A 127 0.20 -0.56 -10.13
CA SER A 127 -0.01 0.35 -9.03
C SER A 127 -0.80 1.54 -9.56
N ASP A 128 -2.10 1.37 -9.65
CA ASP A 128 -2.97 2.53 -9.69
C ASP A 128 -3.01 3.09 -8.26
N PRO A 129 -2.39 4.25 -7.98
CA PRO A 129 -2.47 4.85 -6.64
C PRO A 129 -3.92 5.20 -6.30
N ALA A 130 -4.76 5.41 -7.32
CA ALA A 130 -6.19 5.53 -7.18
C ALA A 130 -6.93 4.18 -7.22
N GLY A 131 -6.21 3.07 -7.13
CA GLY A 131 -6.76 1.70 -7.09
C GLY A 131 -7.64 1.41 -5.89
N ILE A 132 -8.34 2.44 -5.42
CA ILE A 132 -9.40 2.35 -4.43
C ILE A 132 -10.51 1.48 -5.01
N ASN A 133 -10.81 0.42 -4.30
CA ASN A 133 -11.86 -0.52 -4.66
C ASN A 133 -13.06 -0.32 -3.72
N ASN A 134 -13.86 0.71 -3.98
CA ASN A 134 -15.01 1.02 -3.13
C ASN A 134 -16.23 0.12 -3.37
N ASP A 135 -16.30 -0.55 -4.51
CA ASP A 135 -17.49 -1.27 -4.97
C ASP A 135 -17.18 -2.62 -5.64
N GLY A 136 -15.99 -3.16 -5.43
CA GLY A 136 -15.54 -4.41 -6.06
C GLY A 136 -15.28 -4.31 -7.57
N LYS A 137 -15.24 -3.11 -8.13
CA LYS A 137 -15.14 -2.88 -9.59
C LYS A 137 -13.87 -2.14 -10.03
N SER A 138 -12.91 -1.97 -9.13
CA SER A 138 -11.64 -1.34 -9.52
C SER A 138 -10.95 -2.16 -10.61
N LYS A 139 -10.43 -1.47 -11.63
CA LYS A 139 -9.64 -2.10 -12.69
C LYS A 139 -8.23 -2.52 -12.24
N SER A 140 -7.87 -2.18 -11.02
CA SER A 140 -6.56 -2.48 -10.43
C SER A 140 -6.56 -3.78 -9.63
N VAL A 141 -7.73 -4.39 -9.44
CA VAL A 141 -7.88 -5.64 -8.69
C VAL A 141 -8.64 -6.68 -9.49
N GLN A 142 -8.36 -7.94 -9.19
CA GLN A 142 -9.00 -9.13 -9.71
C GLN A 142 -9.11 -10.16 -8.59
N ASP A 143 -9.86 -11.24 -8.78
CA ASP A 143 -9.82 -12.37 -7.86
C ASP A 143 -8.46 -13.09 -7.99
N GLY A 144 -7.84 -13.34 -6.85
CA GLY A 144 -6.65 -14.17 -6.71
C GLY A 144 -6.98 -15.61 -6.38
N SER A 145 -5.96 -16.45 -6.27
CA SER A 145 -6.11 -17.86 -5.92
C SER A 145 -4.96 -18.33 -5.04
N LEU A 146 -5.28 -19.08 -3.99
CA LEU A 146 -4.30 -19.75 -3.12
C LEU A 146 -4.60 -21.24 -3.02
N GLU A 147 -3.56 -22.05 -3.20
CA GLU A 147 -3.63 -23.50 -2.96
C GLU A 147 -3.19 -23.79 -1.52
N ILE A 148 -4.13 -24.24 -0.68
CA ILE A 148 -3.87 -24.50 0.74
C ILE A 148 -4.38 -25.90 1.09
N ASN A 149 -3.51 -26.77 1.59
CA ASN A 149 -3.85 -28.14 1.97
C ASN A 149 -4.52 -28.95 0.85
N GLY A 150 -4.17 -28.67 -0.43
CA GLY A 150 -4.74 -29.36 -1.59
C GLY A 150 -6.15 -28.86 -2.01
N LYS A 151 -6.62 -27.77 -1.43
CA LYS A 151 -7.85 -27.09 -1.82
C LYS A 151 -7.51 -25.71 -2.38
N THR A 152 -8.17 -25.32 -3.46
CA THR A 152 -8.08 -23.98 -4.04
C THR A 152 -9.06 -23.04 -3.35
N TYR A 153 -8.56 -21.91 -2.86
CA TYR A 153 -9.35 -20.82 -2.32
C TYR A 153 -9.27 -19.61 -3.25
N THR A 154 -10.39 -18.98 -3.49
CA THR A 154 -10.43 -17.66 -4.14
C THR A 154 -10.04 -16.60 -3.11
N VAL A 155 -9.20 -15.64 -3.48
CA VAL A 155 -8.92 -14.47 -2.64
C VAL A 155 -9.50 -13.24 -3.30
N ARG A 156 -10.24 -12.46 -2.55
CA ARG A 156 -10.97 -11.29 -3.07
C ARG A 156 -10.73 -10.03 -2.25
N GLU A 157 -10.31 -8.95 -2.90
CA GLU A 157 -10.35 -7.63 -2.28
C GLU A 157 -11.79 -7.09 -2.33
N LEU A 158 -12.48 -7.12 -1.20
CA LEU A 158 -13.86 -6.66 -1.08
C LEU A 158 -13.95 -5.14 -1.21
N ALA A 159 -13.04 -4.43 -0.54
CA ALA A 159 -12.91 -2.98 -0.62
C ALA A 159 -11.50 -2.52 -0.23
N SER A 160 -11.12 -1.35 -0.75
CA SER A 160 -9.98 -0.58 -0.25
C SER A 160 -10.30 0.90 -0.28
N GLN A 161 -9.73 1.65 0.65
CA GLN A 161 -9.97 3.09 0.74
C GLN A 161 -8.75 3.80 1.32
N GLU A 162 -8.50 5.04 0.84
CA GLU A 162 -7.55 5.95 1.47
C GLU A 162 -8.10 6.44 2.81
N MET A 163 -7.33 6.26 3.88
CA MET A 163 -7.71 6.71 5.22
C MET A 163 -7.38 8.20 5.37
N LYS A 164 -8.25 9.02 4.79
CA LYS A 164 -8.14 10.47 4.73
C LYS A 164 -9.33 11.11 5.40
N ASN A 165 -9.08 11.99 6.36
CA ASN A 165 -10.14 12.69 7.08
C ASN A 165 -10.66 13.92 6.31
N SER A 166 -11.71 14.54 6.84
CA SER A 166 -12.36 15.72 6.22
C SER A 166 -11.45 16.95 6.12
N SER A 167 -10.39 17.04 6.92
CA SER A 167 -9.38 18.10 6.84
C SER A 167 -8.29 17.83 5.80
N GLY A 168 -8.32 16.64 5.16
CA GLY A 168 -7.37 16.22 4.14
C GLY A 168 -6.12 15.54 4.70
N ALA A 169 -6.03 15.29 6.02
CA ALA A 169 -4.94 14.52 6.61
C ALA A 169 -5.13 13.03 6.30
N THR A 170 -4.06 12.40 5.84
CA THR A 170 -3.98 10.98 5.47
C THR A 170 -3.41 10.13 6.61
N TRP A 171 -3.43 8.79 6.50
CA TRP A 171 -3.03 7.86 7.56
C TRP A 171 -3.89 7.99 8.82
N ASP A 172 -5.14 8.42 8.66
CA ASP A 172 -6.02 8.78 9.79
C ASP A 172 -6.66 7.53 10.41
N ALA A 173 -6.27 7.27 11.66
CA ALA A 173 -6.72 6.13 12.42
C ALA A 173 -8.23 6.18 12.75
N ALA A 174 -8.78 7.37 13.01
CA ALA A 174 -10.21 7.53 13.28
C ALA A 174 -11.05 7.23 12.04
N THR A 175 -10.59 7.67 10.86
CA THR A 175 -11.21 7.31 9.58
C THR A 175 -11.18 5.80 9.36
N ALA A 176 -10.05 5.13 9.67
CA ALA A 176 -9.96 3.67 9.56
C ALA A 176 -10.97 2.95 10.46
N GLY A 177 -11.08 3.35 11.73
CA GLY A 177 -12.06 2.80 12.67
C GLY A 177 -13.52 3.00 12.24
N ASN A 178 -13.85 4.14 11.64
CA ASN A 178 -15.19 4.36 11.08
C ASN A 178 -15.43 3.54 9.82
N THR A 179 -14.41 3.41 8.97
CA THR A 179 -14.49 2.69 7.69
C THR A 179 -14.71 1.21 7.89
N ILE A 180 -14.05 0.56 8.87
CA ILE A 180 -14.27 -0.87 9.13
C ILE A 180 -15.72 -1.13 9.55
N GLY A 181 -16.34 -0.25 10.32
CA GLY A 181 -17.76 -0.36 10.66
C GLY A 181 -18.67 -0.33 9.43
N THR A 182 -18.34 0.50 8.44
CA THR A 182 -19.05 0.56 7.16
C THR A 182 -18.84 -0.72 6.34
N TRP A 183 -17.61 -1.22 6.28
CA TRP A 183 -17.29 -2.43 5.53
C TRP A 183 -17.92 -3.68 6.15
N THR A 184 -17.87 -3.84 7.47
CA THR A 184 -18.55 -4.94 8.15
C THR A 184 -20.08 -4.90 7.99
N ALA A 185 -20.66 -3.72 7.96
CA ALA A 185 -22.09 -3.58 7.67
C ALA A 185 -22.44 -3.95 6.21
N SER A 186 -21.51 -3.73 5.27
CA SER A 186 -21.74 -3.99 3.83
C SER A 186 -21.45 -5.43 3.44
N PHE A 187 -20.40 -6.04 4.00
CA PHE A 187 -19.90 -7.36 3.58
C PHE A 187 -20.13 -8.46 4.63
N GLY A 188 -20.41 -8.09 5.89
CA GLY A 188 -20.72 -9.06 6.95
C GLY A 188 -19.64 -10.14 7.12
N ASP A 189 -20.06 -11.38 7.00
CA ASP A 189 -19.20 -12.56 7.18
C ASP A 189 -18.26 -12.85 6.00
N GLU A 190 -18.31 -12.05 4.93
CA GLU A 190 -17.35 -12.12 3.83
C GLU A 190 -15.98 -11.49 4.18
N VAL A 191 -15.91 -10.68 5.26
CA VAL A 191 -14.64 -10.07 5.69
C VAL A 191 -13.88 -11.03 6.59
N ASP A 192 -12.89 -11.72 6.05
CA ASP A 192 -12.03 -12.65 6.78
C ASP A 192 -10.71 -12.00 7.24
N VAL A 193 -10.20 -11.05 6.47
CA VAL A 193 -8.91 -10.41 6.72
C VAL A 193 -9.00 -8.90 6.60
N VAL A 194 -8.36 -8.20 7.52
CA VAL A 194 -8.14 -6.75 7.46
C VAL A 194 -6.67 -6.48 7.23
N ALA A 195 -6.34 -5.88 6.09
CA ALA A 195 -5.00 -5.42 5.77
C ALA A 195 -4.90 -3.90 5.95
N SER A 196 -3.77 -3.41 6.42
CA SER A 196 -3.54 -1.98 6.64
C SER A 196 -2.12 -1.58 6.27
N ASN A 197 -1.96 -0.39 5.70
CA ASN A 197 -0.64 0.13 5.34
C ASN A 197 0.20 0.53 6.58
N ASN A 198 -0.39 0.75 7.75
CA ASN A 198 0.34 0.96 8.99
C ASN A 198 -0.41 0.39 10.21
N ASP A 199 0.31 0.31 11.33
CA ASP A 199 -0.18 -0.21 12.61
C ASP A 199 -1.26 0.67 13.23
N GLY A 200 -1.11 2.00 13.20
CA GLY A 200 -2.06 2.92 13.81
C GLY A 200 -3.46 2.80 13.22
N MET A 201 -3.59 2.72 11.89
CA MET A 201 -4.87 2.45 11.23
C MET A 201 -5.36 1.02 11.53
N GLY A 202 -4.46 0.03 11.43
CA GLY A 202 -4.81 -1.36 11.71
C GLY A 202 -5.37 -1.57 13.11
N MET A 203 -4.71 -1.01 14.13
CA MET A 203 -5.17 -1.07 15.53
C MET A 203 -6.52 -0.39 15.77
N SER A 204 -6.89 0.58 14.96
CA SER A 204 -8.18 1.28 15.08
C SER A 204 -9.34 0.54 14.42
N MET A 205 -9.04 -0.53 13.67
CA MET A 205 -10.03 -1.36 12.98
C MET A 205 -10.41 -2.61 13.78
N PHE A 206 -9.81 -2.81 14.95
CA PHE A 206 -10.21 -3.82 15.93
C PHE A 206 -11.28 -3.24 16.88
#